data_90411435cd4d89a71f7a557a7cb27c88
#
_entry.id   90411435cd4d89a71f7a557a7cb27c88
#
_cell.length_a   1.000
_cell.length_b   1.000
_cell.length_c   1.000
_cell.angle_alpha   90.00
_cell.angle_beta   90.00
_cell.angle_gamma   90.00
#
_symmetry.space_group_name_H-M   'P 1'
#
loop_
_entity.id
_entity.type
_entity.pdbx_description
1 polymer ?
#
loop_
_entity_poly.entity_id
_entity_poly.type
_entity_poly.pdbx_seq_one_letter_code
_entity_poly.pdbx_strand_id
1 'polypeptide(L)'
;MDKVRKLILPTWRPLQFAARNFCCPNQVSSLVSFPEISVGDGKLKYILAKVYIHGEMSHAKTVVRTLGRVKYHLNIYDQLQKEAAAKNLCTQCLGGGTLVHDPEKHYIKIFGQSQTLGRADHDETKSILFHKYPDYKIDAESSDTD
;
A
#
# COMPACT_ATOMS: atom_id res chain seq x y z
N MET A 1 -19.90 59.94 39.55
CA MET A 1 -19.17 58.67 39.77
C MET A 1 -19.68 57.69 38.75
N ASP A 2 -19.09 57.72 37.58
CA ASP A 2 -19.51 56.89 36.46
C ASP A 2 -18.70 55.60 36.46
N LYS A 3 -19.38 54.53 36.88
CA LYS A 3 -18.84 53.18 36.69
C LYS A 3 -19.02 52.80 35.24
N VAL A 4 -18.00 53.05 34.43
CA VAL A 4 -17.93 52.49 33.09
C VAL A 4 -17.78 50.97 33.21
N ARG A 5 -18.89 50.27 33.05
CA ARG A 5 -18.86 48.83 32.82
C ARG A 5 -18.14 48.58 31.48
N LYS A 6 -16.90 48.19 31.55
CA LYS A 6 -16.23 47.61 30.37
C LYS A 6 -17.03 46.37 30.00
N LEU A 7 -17.83 46.49 28.96
CA LEU A 7 -18.37 45.37 28.24
C LEU A 7 -17.15 44.63 27.64
N ILE A 8 -16.77 43.54 28.27
CA ILE A 8 -15.84 42.60 27.71
C ILE A 8 -16.65 41.92 26.59
N LEU A 9 -16.47 42.37 25.35
CA LEU A 9 -16.95 41.68 24.19
C LEU A 9 -16.28 40.32 24.20
N PRO A 10 -17.02 39.21 24.07
CA PRO A 10 -16.42 37.94 23.91
C PRO A 10 -15.60 38.05 22.62
N THR A 11 -14.29 37.89 22.75
CA THR A 11 -13.44 37.72 21.60
C THR A 11 -13.92 36.47 20.89
N TRP A 12 -14.71 36.64 19.85
CA TRP A 12 -14.95 35.64 18.90
C TRP A 12 -13.57 35.26 18.35
N ARG A 13 -13.02 34.20 18.88
CA ARG A 13 -12.00 33.51 18.14
C ARG A 13 -12.72 33.00 16.88
N PRO A 14 -12.36 33.49 15.68
CA PRO A 14 -12.81 32.78 14.51
C PRO A 14 -12.38 31.36 14.77
N LEU A 15 -13.34 30.44 14.76
CA LEU A 15 -13.05 29.04 14.53
C LEU A 15 -12.17 29.06 13.26
N GLN A 16 -10.86 29.04 13.50
CA GLN A 16 -9.95 28.70 12.45
C GLN A 16 -10.36 27.30 12.07
N PHE A 17 -11.27 27.22 11.08
CA PHE A 17 -11.24 26.08 10.21
C PHE A 17 -9.82 26.10 9.68
N ALA A 18 -8.92 25.48 10.43
CA ALA A 18 -7.66 25.07 9.88
C ALA A 18 -8.08 24.36 8.61
N ALA A 19 -7.87 25.00 7.47
CA ALA A 19 -7.87 24.31 6.21
C ALA A 19 -7.06 23.07 6.52
N ARG A 20 -7.73 21.95 6.65
CA ARG A 20 -7.06 20.68 6.81
C ARG A 20 -6.33 20.51 5.51
N ASN A 21 -5.13 21.03 5.47
CA ASN A 21 -4.18 20.64 4.46
C ASN A 21 -4.07 19.15 4.64
N PHE A 22 -4.81 18.40 3.82
CA PHE A 22 -4.89 16.96 3.82
C PHE A 22 -3.54 16.30 3.48
N CYS A 23 -2.53 17.08 3.19
CA CYS A 23 -1.16 16.69 3.03
C CYS A 23 -0.36 17.09 4.26
N CYS A 24 -0.45 16.31 5.35
CA CYS A 24 0.62 16.37 6.34
C CYS A 24 1.92 15.99 5.60
N PRO A 25 2.95 16.84 5.59
CA PRO A 25 4.21 16.52 4.92
C PRO A 25 4.80 15.17 5.37
N ASN A 26 4.50 14.74 6.59
CA ASN A 26 4.87 13.43 7.11
C ASN A 26 4.18 12.26 6.37
N GLN A 27 2.94 12.43 5.91
CA GLN A 27 2.23 11.36 5.20
C GLN A 27 2.79 11.16 3.78
N VAL A 28 3.10 12.25 3.09
CA VAL A 28 3.74 12.18 1.77
C VAL A 28 5.10 11.51 1.87
N SER A 29 5.93 11.92 2.83
CA SER A 29 7.22 11.30 3.10
C SER A 29 7.09 9.83 3.46
N SER A 30 6.09 9.47 4.27
CA SER A 30 5.79 8.08 4.64
C SER A 30 5.37 7.25 3.43
N LEU A 31 4.55 7.80 2.53
CA LEU A 31 4.14 7.11 1.31
C LEU A 31 5.31 6.90 0.35
N VAL A 32 6.11 7.93 0.13
CA VAL A 32 7.30 7.85 -0.75
C VAL A 32 8.29 6.81 -0.24
N SER A 33 8.54 6.80 1.07
CA SER A 33 9.48 5.87 1.70
C SER A 33 8.89 4.48 1.96
N PHE A 34 7.60 4.28 1.74
CA PHE A 34 6.95 2.98 1.95
C PHE A 34 7.52 1.94 0.98
N PRO A 35 7.98 0.78 1.47
CA PRO A 35 8.58 -0.23 0.60
C PRO A 35 7.58 -0.73 -0.45
N GLU A 36 7.95 -0.65 -1.71
CA GLU A 36 7.12 -1.11 -2.83
C GLU A 36 7.10 -2.63 -2.94
N ILE A 37 8.24 -3.24 -2.72
CA ILE A 37 8.42 -4.67 -2.89
C ILE A 37 9.01 -5.28 -1.62
N SER A 38 8.30 -6.26 -1.06
CA SER A 38 8.80 -7.12 0.01
C SER A 38 8.47 -8.57 -0.34
N VAL A 39 9.44 -9.25 -0.91
CA VAL A 39 9.32 -10.60 -1.43
C VAL A 39 10.38 -11.48 -0.80
N GLY A 40 9.94 -12.60 -0.22
CA GLY A 40 10.83 -13.65 0.29
C GLY A 40 11.23 -14.65 -0.79
N ASP A 41 12.05 -15.62 -0.41
CA ASP A 41 12.55 -16.65 -1.31
C ASP A 41 11.68 -17.90 -1.30
N GLY A 42 11.64 -18.60 -2.44
CA GLY A 42 10.89 -19.83 -2.63
C GLY A 42 9.46 -19.61 -3.13
N LYS A 43 8.62 -20.63 -2.94
CA LYS A 43 7.21 -20.58 -3.34
C LYS A 43 6.37 -19.98 -2.23
N LEU A 44 5.85 -18.79 -2.45
CA LEU A 44 5.09 -18.01 -1.48
C LEU A 44 3.78 -17.50 -2.08
N LYS A 45 2.81 -17.27 -1.21
CA LYS A 45 1.64 -16.47 -1.58
C LYS A 45 2.01 -15.00 -1.61
N TYR A 46 1.44 -14.24 -2.54
CA TYR A 46 1.64 -12.81 -2.62
C TYR A 46 0.33 -12.06 -2.76
N ILE A 47 0.34 -10.80 -2.42
CA ILE A 47 -0.74 -9.86 -2.69
C ILE A 47 -0.23 -8.66 -3.47
N LEU A 48 -1.11 -8.12 -4.29
CA LEU A 48 -0.97 -6.82 -4.95
C LEU A 48 -1.94 -5.87 -4.29
N ALA A 49 -1.45 -4.74 -3.80
CA ALA A 49 -2.28 -3.77 -3.10
C ALA A 49 -1.83 -2.33 -3.39
N LYS A 50 -2.74 -1.39 -3.19
CA LYS A 50 -2.43 0.04 -3.20
C LYS A 50 -2.27 0.56 -1.80
N VAL A 51 -1.30 1.43 -1.59
CA VAL A 51 -1.09 2.21 -0.36
C VAL A 51 -1.24 3.68 -0.71
N TYR A 52 -2.01 4.41 0.04
CA TYR A 52 -2.35 5.79 -0.27
C TYR A 52 -2.64 6.62 0.98
N ILE A 53 -2.60 7.93 0.82
CA ILE A 53 -3.03 8.88 1.85
C ILE A 53 -4.54 8.96 1.82
N HIS A 54 -5.18 8.93 2.98
CA HIS A 54 -6.64 9.00 3.09
C HIS A 54 -7.21 10.20 2.32
N GLY A 55 -8.15 9.93 1.43
CA GLY A 55 -8.76 10.94 0.55
C GLY A 55 -7.95 11.28 -0.71
N GLU A 56 -6.74 10.69 -0.91
CA GLU A 56 -5.87 11.01 -2.04
C GLU A 56 -5.44 9.72 -2.78
N MET A 57 -6.30 9.24 -3.65
CA MET A 57 -6.08 8.02 -4.43
C MET A 57 -5.22 8.24 -5.69
N SER A 58 -5.12 9.47 -6.18
CA SER A 58 -4.42 9.80 -7.44
C SER A 58 -2.91 9.51 -7.37
N HIS A 59 -2.35 9.54 -6.18
CA HIS A 59 -0.93 9.26 -5.93
C HIS A 59 -0.72 7.95 -5.16
N ALA A 60 -1.64 7.01 -5.28
CA ALA A 60 -1.49 5.71 -4.65
C ALA A 60 -0.27 4.95 -5.17
N LYS A 61 0.43 4.29 -4.27
CA LYS A 61 1.59 3.45 -4.57
C LYS A 61 1.16 1.99 -4.60
N THR A 62 1.40 1.31 -5.71
CA THR A 62 1.13 -0.13 -5.80
C THR A 62 2.30 -0.91 -5.20
N VAL A 63 2.00 -1.87 -4.34
CA VAL A 63 2.99 -2.65 -3.62
C VAL A 63 2.75 -4.14 -3.78
N VAL A 64 3.84 -4.91 -3.81
CA VAL A 64 3.85 -6.37 -3.84
C VAL A 64 4.39 -6.89 -2.52
N ARG A 65 3.63 -7.75 -1.87
CA ARG A 65 3.97 -8.31 -0.56
C ARG A 65 3.87 -9.82 -0.54
N THR A 66 4.85 -10.44 0.10
CA THR A 66 4.78 -11.81 0.58
C THR A 66 5.01 -11.82 2.09
N LEU A 67 4.58 -12.87 2.76
CA LEU A 67 4.81 -13.07 4.18
C LEU A 67 5.07 -14.55 4.43
N GLY A 68 6.33 -14.95 4.51
CA GLY A 68 6.72 -16.31 4.81
C GLY A 68 5.76 -17.40 4.27
N ARG A 69 5.71 -18.54 4.91
CA ARG A 69 4.77 -19.62 4.57
C ARG A 69 3.46 -19.45 5.33
N VAL A 70 2.59 -18.58 4.83
CA VAL A 70 1.26 -18.36 5.41
C VAL A 70 0.21 -19.21 4.71
N LYS A 71 -0.82 -19.60 5.48
CA LYS A 71 -1.92 -20.41 4.97
C LYS A 71 -2.85 -19.61 4.06
N TYR A 72 -3.11 -18.36 4.40
CA TYR A 72 -4.08 -17.51 3.72
C TYR A 72 -3.46 -16.20 3.23
N HIS A 73 -3.91 -15.70 2.07
CA HIS A 73 -3.53 -14.38 1.56
C HIS A 73 -3.95 -13.23 2.49
N LEU A 74 -5.06 -13.40 3.22
CA LEU A 74 -5.52 -12.41 4.20
C LEU A 74 -4.48 -12.10 5.27
N ASN A 75 -3.67 -13.06 5.68
CA ASN A 75 -2.62 -12.83 6.66
C ASN A 75 -1.56 -11.84 6.15
N ILE A 76 -1.29 -11.88 4.85
CA ILE A 76 -0.36 -10.93 4.21
C ILE A 76 -1.00 -9.53 4.19
N TYR A 77 -2.28 -9.47 3.85
CA TYR A 77 -3.00 -8.21 3.81
C TYR A 77 -3.15 -7.57 5.19
N ASP A 78 -3.47 -8.35 6.22
CA ASP A 78 -3.53 -7.87 7.61
C ASP A 78 -2.19 -7.28 8.07
N GLN A 79 -1.09 -7.92 7.71
CA GLN A 79 0.25 -7.41 8.01
C GLN A 79 0.50 -6.08 7.29
N LEU A 80 0.16 -5.98 6.01
CA LEU A 80 0.28 -4.75 5.24
C LEU A 80 -0.56 -3.62 5.83
N GLN A 81 -1.80 -3.91 6.24
CA GLN A 81 -2.67 -2.92 6.87
C GLN A 81 -2.07 -2.37 8.16
N LYS A 82 -1.45 -3.22 8.99
CA LYS A 82 -0.77 -2.80 10.22
C LYS A 82 0.43 -1.90 9.92
N GLU A 83 1.24 -2.26 8.93
CA GLU A 83 2.40 -1.46 8.51
C GLU A 83 1.98 -0.08 7.97
N ALA A 84 0.93 -0.03 7.16
CA ALA A 84 0.40 1.20 6.61
C ALA A 84 -0.24 2.08 7.70
N ALA A 85 -1.04 1.48 8.59
CA ALA A 85 -1.69 2.20 9.68
C ALA A 85 -0.69 2.84 10.63
N ALA A 86 0.43 2.19 10.91
CA ALA A 86 1.52 2.75 11.72
C ALA A 86 2.12 4.04 11.11
N LYS A 87 1.95 4.24 9.81
CA LYS A 87 2.39 5.43 9.06
C LYS A 87 1.23 6.34 8.65
N ASN A 88 0.04 6.13 9.19
CA ASN A 88 -1.19 6.86 8.84
C ASN A 88 -1.54 6.79 7.35
N LEU A 89 -1.30 5.65 6.73
CA LEU A 89 -1.64 5.35 5.34
C LEU A 89 -2.80 4.36 5.27
N CYS A 90 -3.55 4.44 4.18
CA CYS A 90 -4.64 3.53 3.87
C CYS A 90 -4.18 2.48 2.86
N THR A 91 -4.90 1.37 2.79
CA THR A 91 -4.61 0.27 1.86
C THR A 91 -5.86 -0.18 1.11
N GLN A 92 -5.67 -0.64 -0.10
CA GLN A 92 -6.68 -1.30 -0.91
C GLN A 92 -6.06 -2.54 -1.56
N CYS A 93 -6.62 -3.71 -1.27
CA CYS A 93 -6.17 -4.94 -1.92
C CYS A 93 -6.70 -5.02 -3.35
N LEU A 94 -5.84 -5.34 -4.30
CA LEU A 94 -6.18 -5.54 -5.71
C LEU A 94 -6.34 -7.02 -6.06
N GLY A 95 -5.78 -7.90 -5.24
CA GLY A 95 -5.83 -9.33 -5.45
C GLY A 95 -4.58 -10.03 -4.94
N GLY A 96 -4.50 -11.31 -5.19
CA GLY A 96 -3.35 -12.12 -4.79
C GLY A 96 -3.09 -13.27 -5.76
N GLY A 97 -2.02 -13.97 -5.51
CA GLY A 97 -1.60 -15.11 -6.30
C GLY A 97 -0.49 -15.88 -5.61
N THR A 98 0.25 -16.62 -6.41
CA THR A 98 1.42 -17.36 -5.96
C THR A 98 2.65 -16.84 -6.71
N LEU A 99 3.73 -16.65 -5.98
CA LEU A 99 5.01 -16.20 -6.50
C LEU A 99 6.07 -17.22 -6.14
N VAL A 100 6.90 -17.58 -7.11
CA VAL A 100 8.10 -18.40 -6.90
C VAL A 100 9.30 -17.52 -7.17
N HIS A 101 10.12 -17.30 -6.16
CA HIS A 101 11.35 -16.53 -6.25
C HIS A 101 12.56 -17.45 -6.03
N ASP A 102 13.38 -17.59 -7.06
CA ASP A 102 14.63 -18.34 -7.03
C ASP A 102 15.81 -17.38 -7.25
N PRO A 103 16.46 -16.92 -6.17
CA PRO A 103 17.58 -15.99 -6.27
C PRO A 103 18.81 -16.60 -6.96
N GLU A 104 19.02 -17.90 -6.83
CA GLU A 104 20.18 -18.56 -7.42
C GLU A 104 20.10 -18.62 -8.96
N LYS A 105 18.88 -18.77 -9.47
CA LYS A 105 18.61 -18.81 -10.91
C LYS A 105 18.21 -17.46 -11.49
N HIS A 106 18.13 -16.42 -10.69
CA HIS A 106 17.60 -15.10 -11.07
C HIS A 106 16.24 -15.24 -11.79
N TYR A 107 15.34 -15.99 -11.17
CA TYR A 107 14.06 -16.35 -11.75
C TYR A 107 12.89 -16.06 -10.82
N ILE A 108 11.84 -15.47 -11.36
CA ILE A 108 10.57 -15.25 -10.66
C ILE A 108 9.43 -15.76 -11.55
N LYS A 109 8.52 -16.54 -10.98
CA LYS A 109 7.29 -16.97 -11.64
C LYS A 109 6.08 -16.50 -10.84
N ILE A 110 5.11 -15.94 -11.54
CA ILE A 110 3.87 -15.39 -10.97
C ILE A 110 2.70 -16.12 -11.59
N PHE A 111 1.81 -16.68 -10.77
CA PHE A 111 0.65 -17.43 -11.24
C PHE A 111 -0.43 -17.54 -10.19
N GLY A 112 -1.57 -18.13 -10.57
CA GLY A 112 -2.66 -18.45 -9.67
C GLY A 112 -3.45 -17.24 -9.17
N GLN A 113 -4.27 -17.46 -8.17
CA GLN A 113 -5.17 -16.45 -7.60
C GLN A 113 -5.43 -16.70 -6.12
N SER A 114 -5.90 -15.68 -5.42
CA SER A 114 -6.45 -15.82 -4.08
C SER A 114 -7.94 -16.14 -4.15
N GLN A 115 -8.38 -17.16 -3.43
CA GLN A 115 -9.81 -17.47 -3.33
C GLN A 115 -10.62 -16.37 -2.66
N THR A 116 -10.01 -15.66 -1.72
CA THR A 116 -10.68 -14.62 -0.92
C THR A 116 -10.54 -13.23 -1.52
N LEU A 117 -9.36 -12.90 -2.07
CA LEU A 117 -9.02 -11.57 -2.54
C LEU A 117 -9.12 -11.42 -4.06
N GLY A 118 -9.36 -12.53 -4.78
CA GLY A 118 -9.38 -12.56 -6.23
C GLY A 118 -7.99 -12.67 -6.84
N ARG A 119 -7.94 -12.63 -8.18
CA ARG A 119 -6.69 -12.67 -8.95
C ARG A 119 -6.04 -11.29 -9.01
N ALA A 120 -4.77 -11.21 -8.69
CA ALA A 120 -3.98 -10.01 -8.93
C ALA A 120 -3.69 -9.85 -10.42
N ASP A 121 -3.48 -8.62 -10.86
CA ASP A 121 -2.91 -8.35 -12.18
C ASP A 121 -1.43 -8.76 -12.19
N HIS A 122 -1.17 -9.90 -12.84
CA HIS A 122 0.17 -10.47 -12.90
C HIS A 122 1.12 -9.66 -13.77
N ASP A 123 0.60 -8.96 -14.78
CA ASP A 123 1.41 -8.10 -15.65
C ASP A 123 1.84 -6.83 -14.91
N GLU A 124 0.95 -6.22 -14.12
CA GLU A 124 1.29 -5.12 -13.23
C GLU A 124 2.32 -5.56 -12.18
N THR A 125 2.11 -6.72 -11.57
CA THR A 125 3.06 -7.31 -10.61
C THR A 125 4.43 -7.53 -11.23
N LYS A 126 4.47 -8.07 -12.45
CA LYS A 126 5.71 -8.29 -13.21
C LYS A 126 6.44 -6.97 -13.46
N SER A 127 5.72 -5.93 -13.88
CA SER A 127 6.29 -4.60 -14.13
C SER A 127 6.91 -4.00 -12.88
N ILE A 128 6.25 -4.13 -11.75
CA ILE A 128 6.76 -3.65 -10.46
C ILE A 128 8.01 -4.42 -10.05
N LEU A 129 7.98 -5.74 -10.13
CA LEU A 129 9.13 -6.58 -9.78
C LEU A 129 10.34 -6.33 -10.68
N PHE A 130 10.11 -6.03 -11.95
CA PHE A 130 11.19 -5.73 -12.90
C PHE A 130 12.02 -4.51 -12.49
N HIS A 131 11.43 -3.51 -11.83
CA HIS A 131 12.18 -2.36 -11.32
C HIS A 131 13.21 -2.73 -10.26
N LYS A 132 12.89 -3.72 -9.42
CA LYS A 132 13.83 -4.20 -8.38
C LYS A 132 14.76 -5.30 -8.87
N TYR A 133 14.31 -6.10 -9.80
CA TYR A 133 15.01 -7.28 -10.30
C TYR A 133 15.18 -7.22 -11.83
N PRO A 134 15.92 -6.21 -12.37
CA PRO A 134 16.05 -6.02 -13.83
C PRO A 134 16.77 -7.17 -14.53
N ASP A 135 17.64 -7.88 -13.81
CA ASP A 135 18.43 -9.01 -14.34
C ASP A 135 17.73 -10.37 -14.20
N TYR A 136 16.51 -10.37 -13.65
CA TYR A 136 15.75 -11.60 -13.46
C TYR A 136 14.87 -11.91 -14.66
N LYS A 137 14.74 -13.20 -14.95
CA LYS A 137 13.68 -13.68 -15.83
C LYS A 137 12.38 -13.76 -15.03
N ILE A 138 11.40 -12.96 -15.40
CA ILE A 138 10.09 -12.91 -14.72
C ILE A 138 9.02 -13.44 -15.69
N ASP A 139 8.44 -14.58 -15.35
CA ASP A 139 7.34 -15.18 -16.09
C ASP A 139 6.04 -14.94 -15.33
N ALA A 140 5.08 -14.31 -15.98
CA ALA A 140 3.74 -14.09 -15.45
C ALA A 140 2.73 -14.91 -16.26
N GLU A 141 1.80 -15.56 -15.57
CA GLU A 141 0.68 -16.24 -16.20
C GLU A 141 -0.27 -15.21 -16.80
N SER A 142 -0.49 -15.26 -18.12
CA SER A 142 -1.39 -14.33 -18.79
C SER A 142 -2.85 -14.53 -18.35
N SER A 143 -3.63 -13.46 -18.44
CA SER A 143 -5.07 -13.47 -18.13
C SER A 143 -5.93 -14.15 -19.21
N ASP A 144 -5.33 -14.58 -20.34
CA ASP A 144 -6.01 -15.04 -21.54
C ASP A 144 -6.37 -16.54 -21.52
N THR A 145 -6.62 -17.11 -20.37
CA THR A 145 -7.18 -18.46 -20.29
C THR A 145 -8.57 -18.40 -19.67
N ASP A 146 -9.57 -18.19 -20.54
CA ASP A 146 -11.03 -18.37 -20.38
C ASP A 146 -11.66 -17.96 -19.06
#